data_3eb88797ecc551c8a76afea163b78412
#
_entry.id   3eb88797ecc551c8a76afea163b78412
#
_cell.length_a   1.000
_cell.length_b   1.000
_cell.length_c   1.000
_cell.angle_alpha   90.00
_cell.angle_beta   90.00
_cell.angle_gamma   90.00
#
_symmetry.space_group_name_H-M   'P 1'
#
loop_
_entity.id
_entity.type
_entity.pdbx_description
1 polymer ?
#
loop_
_entity_poly.entity_id
_entity_poly.type
_entity_poly.pdbx_seq_one_letter_code
_entity_poly.pdbx_strand_id
1 'polypeptide(L)'
;HTEHPADYLRQILSDYKSPRLDNLPSFTGGLVGYFSYDYLGYSEPAVRCNVEDREAFQDVDLMLFDKVIAFDHLRQKMILIVNMPLDDIETGYRKAVMELKQLAALIRHGEKKNEPGGKFLGAVTPQFDRAQFCAMVESAKRSIREGDIFQIVLSNCLSAPFEGSLLNTYRVLRTMNPSPYMFYFSGTDVEVAGASPETLVKLENGVLHTFPLAGTRPRGKTAAEDHAMETALRSDPKELAEHNMLVDLGRNDLGKISKFGTVQVEKLHSVERFSHVMHLGSTVRGEIREDKDALDAIEAVLPAGTLSGAPKIRACQLIGALENSKRGIYGGAIGYIDFTGNMDTCIGIRIAYKKNGRVFVRSGAGIVADSVPEQEFEECLNKAKSSLKALELAQEADL
;
A
#
# COMPACT_ATOMS: atom_id res chain seq x y z
N HIS A 1 -4.53 11.53 20.84
CA HIS A 1 -4.78 10.08 20.87
C HIS A 1 -6.27 9.86 21.02
N THR A 2 -6.85 9.02 20.18
CA THR A 2 -8.28 8.62 20.22
C THR A 2 -8.38 7.10 20.13
N GLU A 3 -9.38 6.54 20.82
CA GLU A 3 -9.71 5.10 20.73
C GLU A 3 -10.52 4.76 19.47
N HIS A 4 -11.07 5.79 18.80
CA HIS A 4 -11.91 5.66 17.61
C HIS A 4 -11.44 6.61 16.51
N PRO A 5 -10.30 6.33 15.85
CA PRO A 5 -9.76 7.23 14.82
C PRO A 5 -10.69 7.40 13.62
N ALA A 6 -11.45 6.36 13.24
CA ALA A 6 -12.42 6.43 12.14
C ALA A 6 -13.49 7.51 12.37
N ASP A 7 -14.03 7.64 13.58
CA ASP A 7 -15.07 8.62 13.87
C ASP A 7 -14.56 10.05 13.74
N TYR A 8 -13.32 10.30 14.19
CA TYR A 8 -12.68 11.60 14.00
C TYR A 8 -12.45 11.93 12.52
N LEU A 9 -12.02 10.94 11.73
CA LEU A 9 -11.83 11.12 10.29
C LEU A 9 -13.16 11.36 9.56
N ARG A 10 -14.24 10.67 9.96
CA ARG A 10 -15.60 10.91 9.44
C ARG A 10 -16.05 12.35 9.68
N GLN A 11 -15.77 12.88 10.86
CA GLN A 11 -16.07 14.28 11.17
C GLN A 11 -15.33 15.23 10.21
N ILE A 12 -14.04 15.04 10.01
CA ILE A 12 -13.26 15.84 9.05
C ILE A 12 -13.85 15.74 7.65
N LEU A 13 -14.10 14.52 7.15
CA LEU A 13 -14.64 14.33 5.81
C LEU A 13 -16.05 14.91 5.64
N SER A 14 -16.87 14.95 6.70
CA SER A 14 -18.18 15.58 6.65
C SER A 14 -18.10 17.09 6.48
N ASP A 15 -17.11 17.74 7.12
CA ASP A 15 -16.89 19.19 7.06
C ASP A 15 -16.36 19.64 5.67
N TYR A 16 -15.72 18.72 4.93
CA TYR A 16 -15.10 18.98 3.63
C TYR A 16 -15.82 18.33 2.44
N LYS A 17 -17.08 17.93 2.60
CA LYS A 17 -17.82 17.24 1.54
C LYS A 17 -17.91 18.08 0.26
N SER A 18 -17.43 17.55 -0.86
CA SER A 18 -17.39 18.20 -2.15
C SER A 18 -18.30 17.51 -3.19
N PRO A 19 -18.85 18.25 -4.19
CA PRO A 19 -19.61 17.64 -5.27
C PRO A 19 -18.69 16.90 -6.25
N ARG A 20 -19.23 15.87 -6.88
CA ARG A 20 -18.59 15.22 -8.03
C ARG A 20 -18.86 16.06 -9.29
N LEU A 21 -17.80 16.33 -10.03
CA LEU A 21 -17.88 17.07 -11.28
C LEU A 21 -17.27 16.23 -12.40
N ASP A 22 -17.95 16.18 -13.53
CA ASP A 22 -17.47 15.49 -14.71
C ASP A 22 -16.16 16.11 -15.22
N ASN A 23 -15.29 15.27 -15.78
CA ASN A 23 -13.99 15.65 -16.34
C ASN A 23 -12.92 16.12 -15.35
N LEU A 24 -13.14 16.00 -14.05
CA LEU A 24 -12.12 16.12 -13.02
C LEU A 24 -11.46 14.77 -12.73
N PRO A 25 -10.22 14.78 -12.19
CA PRO A 25 -9.57 13.55 -11.74
C PRO A 25 -10.32 12.92 -10.54
N SER A 26 -10.05 11.65 -10.26
CA SER A 26 -10.66 10.92 -9.16
C SER A 26 -10.32 11.49 -7.78
N PHE A 27 -9.20 12.22 -7.67
CA PHE A 27 -8.82 12.96 -6.48
C PHE A 27 -8.87 14.46 -6.74
N THR A 28 -9.73 15.14 -6.03
CA THR A 28 -9.96 16.60 -6.15
C THR A 28 -9.61 17.36 -4.88
N GLY A 29 -9.26 16.66 -3.83
CA GLY A 29 -8.94 17.11 -2.49
C GLY A 29 -9.40 16.07 -1.48
N GLY A 30 -8.76 16.00 -0.33
CA GLY A 30 -9.08 14.97 0.65
C GLY A 30 -7.93 14.68 1.61
N LEU A 31 -7.98 13.51 2.19
CA LEU A 31 -6.97 12.97 3.09
C LEU A 31 -6.02 12.08 2.33
N VAL A 32 -4.71 12.30 2.49
CA VAL A 32 -3.64 11.50 1.84
C VAL A 32 -2.63 11.06 2.89
N GLY A 33 -2.22 9.81 2.87
CA GLY A 33 -1.22 9.26 3.77
C GLY A 33 -1.37 7.77 3.96
N TYR A 34 -1.34 7.29 5.21
CA TYR A 34 -1.41 5.86 5.47
C TYR A 34 -2.25 5.49 6.71
N PHE A 35 -2.76 4.26 6.65
CA PHE A 35 -3.20 3.47 7.80
C PHE A 35 -2.18 2.35 7.99
N SER A 36 -1.65 2.18 9.20
CA SER A 36 -0.67 1.14 9.48
C SER A 36 -1.28 -0.27 9.39
N TYR A 37 -0.43 -1.29 9.27
CA TYR A 37 -0.84 -2.68 9.45
C TYR A 37 -1.53 -2.89 10.81
N ASP A 38 -1.02 -2.24 11.84
CA ASP A 38 -1.46 -2.36 13.22
C ASP A 38 -2.81 -1.69 13.48
N TYR A 39 -3.32 -0.89 12.53
CA TYR A 39 -4.66 -0.31 12.55
C TYR A 39 -5.77 -1.39 12.66
N LEU A 40 -5.50 -2.62 12.20
CA LEU A 40 -6.38 -3.78 12.40
C LEU A 40 -6.85 -3.93 13.86
N GLY A 41 -6.01 -3.56 14.84
CA GLY A 41 -6.36 -3.65 16.25
C GLY A 41 -7.56 -2.78 16.67
N TYR A 42 -7.98 -1.80 15.88
CA TYR A 42 -9.18 -1.00 16.15
C TYR A 42 -10.47 -1.70 15.70
N SER A 43 -10.46 -2.38 14.56
CA SER A 43 -11.61 -3.14 14.05
C SER A 43 -11.69 -4.56 14.63
N GLU A 44 -10.54 -5.17 14.96
CA GLU A 44 -10.42 -6.56 15.43
C GLU A 44 -9.62 -6.63 16.74
N PRO A 45 -10.22 -6.32 17.89
CA PRO A 45 -9.50 -6.28 19.18
C PRO A 45 -8.82 -7.61 19.56
N ALA A 46 -9.30 -8.75 19.04
CA ALA A 46 -8.72 -10.07 19.26
C ALA A 46 -7.30 -10.22 18.66
N VAL A 47 -6.88 -9.31 17.78
CA VAL A 47 -5.55 -9.30 17.17
C VAL A 47 -4.58 -8.37 17.89
N ARG A 48 -5.05 -7.57 18.86
CA ARG A 48 -4.19 -6.70 19.65
C ARG A 48 -3.15 -7.54 20.39
N CYS A 49 -1.92 -7.55 19.86
CA CYS A 49 -0.78 -8.14 20.55
C CYS A 49 -0.05 -7.05 21.34
N ASN A 50 0.37 -7.37 22.55
CA ASN A 50 1.28 -6.49 23.29
C ASN A 50 2.70 -6.69 22.75
N VAL A 51 2.96 -6.12 21.58
CA VAL A 51 4.23 -6.23 20.85
C VAL A 51 5.06 -4.95 21.01
N GLU A 52 6.35 -5.08 20.78
CA GLU A 52 7.29 -3.97 20.88
C GLU A 52 7.02 -2.92 19.80
N ASP A 53 6.86 -1.66 20.20
CA ASP A 53 6.74 -0.50 19.31
C ASP A 53 8.04 0.31 19.37
N ARG A 54 9.03 -0.10 18.58
CA ARG A 54 10.38 0.49 18.60
C ARG A 54 10.44 1.88 18.01
N GLU A 55 9.66 2.12 16.97
CA GLU A 55 9.79 3.31 16.14
C GLU A 55 8.66 4.31 16.36
N ALA A 56 7.65 3.92 17.12
CA ALA A 56 6.46 4.73 17.44
C ALA A 56 5.78 5.31 16.18
N PHE A 57 5.59 4.46 15.15
CA PHE A 57 4.79 4.87 14.00
C PHE A 57 3.35 5.08 14.41
N GLN A 58 2.75 6.17 13.92
CA GLN A 58 1.33 6.40 14.13
C GLN A 58 0.53 5.30 13.42
N ASP A 59 -0.57 4.87 14.03
CA ASP A 59 -1.45 3.88 13.39
C ASP A 59 -2.22 4.50 12.22
N VAL A 60 -2.40 5.83 12.23
CA VAL A 60 -2.95 6.62 11.12
C VAL A 60 -2.19 7.94 11.02
N ASP A 61 -1.68 8.26 9.85
CA ASP A 61 -1.04 9.55 9.54
C ASP A 61 -1.53 10.03 8.18
N LEU A 62 -2.41 11.03 8.22
CA LEU A 62 -3.09 11.57 7.04
C LEU A 62 -2.96 13.09 7.01
N MET A 63 -2.59 13.60 5.86
CA MET A 63 -2.53 15.03 5.54
C MET A 63 -3.79 15.44 4.79
N LEU A 64 -4.38 16.57 5.16
CA LEU A 64 -5.53 17.15 4.47
C LEU A 64 -5.04 18.10 3.36
N PHE A 65 -5.53 17.86 2.14
CA PHE A 65 -5.25 18.69 0.98
C PHE A 65 -6.53 19.29 0.42
N ASP A 66 -6.62 20.60 0.44
CA ASP A 66 -7.68 21.39 -0.16
C ASP A 66 -7.29 21.97 -1.54
N LYS A 67 -6.04 21.78 -1.95
CA LYS A 67 -5.46 22.21 -3.22
C LYS A 67 -4.75 21.04 -3.90
N VAL A 68 -5.02 20.86 -5.19
CA VAL A 68 -4.46 19.74 -5.96
C VAL A 68 -3.93 20.25 -7.30
N ILE A 69 -2.76 19.73 -7.68
CA ILE A 69 -2.21 19.84 -9.02
C ILE A 69 -2.24 18.45 -9.63
N ALA A 70 -3.14 18.22 -10.58
CA ALA A 70 -3.29 16.94 -11.23
C ALA A 70 -2.69 16.96 -12.64
N PHE A 71 -1.93 15.91 -12.98
CA PHE A 71 -1.37 15.71 -14.32
C PHE A 71 -2.16 14.61 -15.03
N ASP A 72 -2.91 14.98 -16.06
CA ASP A 72 -3.57 14.03 -16.96
C ASP A 72 -2.62 13.72 -18.11
N HIS A 73 -1.90 12.60 -17.98
CA HIS A 73 -0.93 12.16 -18.97
C HIS A 73 -1.58 11.71 -20.29
N LEU A 74 -2.82 11.26 -20.26
CA LEU A 74 -3.54 10.84 -21.46
C LEU A 74 -3.95 12.04 -22.31
N ARG A 75 -4.49 13.09 -21.65
CA ARG A 75 -4.94 14.31 -22.33
C ARG A 75 -3.85 15.38 -22.43
N GLN A 76 -2.66 15.13 -21.87
CA GLN A 76 -1.54 16.08 -21.80
C GLN A 76 -1.96 17.42 -21.18
N LYS A 77 -2.69 17.36 -20.07
CA LYS A 77 -3.21 18.53 -19.37
C LYS A 77 -2.76 18.54 -17.92
N MET A 78 -2.60 19.74 -17.40
CA MET A 78 -2.47 20.00 -15.97
C MET A 78 -3.76 20.66 -15.48
N ILE A 79 -4.34 20.14 -14.41
CA ILE A 79 -5.58 20.61 -13.81
C ILE A 79 -5.24 21.14 -12.42
N LEU A 80 -5.57 22.40 -12.17
CA LEU A 80 -5.40 23.04 -10.88
C LEU A 80 -6.75 23.10 -10.17
N ILE A 81 -6.82 22.60 -8.96
CA ILE A 81 -8.03 22.52 -8.17
C ILE A 81 -7.79 23.23 -6.84
N VAL A 82 -8.73 24.08 -6.44
CA VAL A 82 -8.78 24.70 -5.12
C VAL A 82 -10.20 24.51 -4.58
N ASN A 83 -10.30 23.83 -3.45
CA ASN A 83 -11.57 23.70 -2.73
C ASN A 83 -11.79 24.94 -1.87
N MET A 84 -13.03 25.39 -1.77
CA MET A 84 -13.40 26.57 -0.97
C MET A 84 -14.59 26.22 -0.06
N PRO A 85 -14.65 26.77 1.17
CA PRO A 85 -15.84 26.68 2.00
C PRO A 85 -16.98 27.50 1.39
N LEU A 86 -18.23 27.08 1.68
CA LEU A 86 -19.44 27.70 1.13
C LEU A 86 -20.12 28.68 2.09
N ASP A 87 -19.53 28.95 3.24
CA ASP A 87 -20.10 29.86 4.27
C ASP A 87 -20.24 31.29 3.77
N ASP A 88 -19.23 31.77 3.02
CA ASP A 88 -19.24 33.04 2.30
C ASP A 88 -18.74 32.79 0.87
N ILE A 89 -19.69 32.53 -0.02
CA ILE A 89 -19.40 32.12 -1.40
C ILE A 89 -18.62 33.21 -2.16
N GLU A 90 -18.97 34.49 -2.00
CA GLU A 90 -18.34 35.57 -2.74
C GLU A 90 -16.87 35.76 -2.37
N THR A 91 -16.59 35.81 -1.08
CA THR A 91 -15.22 35.94 -0.53
C THR A 91 -14.43 34.67 -0.82
N GLY A 92 -15.01 33.49 -0.60
CA GLY A 92 -14.42 32.19 -0.88
C GLY A 92 -14.00 32.05 -2.34
N TYR A 93 -14.88 32.41 -3.27
CA TYR A 93 -14.60 32.35 -4.70
C TYR A 93 -13.45 33.29 -5.12
N ARG A 94 -13.46 34.54 -4.64
CA ARG A 94 -12.36 35.49 -4.92
C ARG A 94 -11.03 34.97 -4.42
N LYS A 95 -11.00 34.39 -3.20
CA LYS A 95 -9.81 33.78 -2.60
C LYS A 95 -9.34 32.57 -3.44
N ALA A 96 -10.24 31.66 -3.80
CA ALA A 96 -9.91 30.48 -4.60
C ALA A 96 -9.33 30.85 -5.98
N VAL A 97 -9.91 31.85 -6.66
CA VAL A 97 -9.37 32.38 -7.93
C VAL A 97 -7.97 32.96 -7.76
N MET A 98 -7.71 33.66 -6.66
CA MET A 98 -6.38 34.19 -6.36
C MET A 98 -5.36 33.07 -6.10
N GLU A 99 -5.73 32.06 -5.34
CA GLU A 99 -4.90 30.87 -5.08
C GLU A 99 -4.60 30.08 -6.35
N LEU A 100 -5.58 29.87 -7.23
CA LEU A 100 -5.36 29.27 -8.55
C LEU A 100 -4.33 30.05 -9.40
N LYS A 101 -4.39 31.39 -9.39
CA LYS A 101 -3.39 32.23 -10.08
C LYS A 101 -2.00 32.08 -9.45
N GLN A 102 -1.92 32.00 -8.12
CA GLN A 102 -0.66 31.77 -7.41
C GLN A 102 -0.05 30.41 -7.73
N LEU A 103 -0.85 29.33 -7.73
CA LEU A 103 -0.41 28.00 -8.17
C LEU A 103 0.10 28.01 -9.62
N ALA A 104 -0.63 28.65 -10.52
CA ALA A 104 -0.21 28.78 -11.91
C ALA A 104 1.10 29.57 -12.07
N ALA A 105 1.29 30.63 -11.28
CA ALA A 105 2.53 31.40 -11.27
C ALA A 105 3.70 30.61 -10.71
N LEU A 106 3.48 29.86 -9.63
CA LEU A 106 4.49 28.98 -9.03
C LEU A 106 4.98 27.93 -10.03
N ILE A 107 4.07 27.31 -10.79
CA ILE A 107 4.43 26.31 -11.79
C ILE A 107 5.25 26.92 -12.92
N ARG A 108 4.94 28.15 -13.35
CA ARG A 108 5.60 28.80 -14.48
C ARG A 108 6.93 29.48 -14.13
N HIS A 109 7.01 30.03 -12.91
CA HIS A 109 8.06 30.95 -12.51
C HIS A 109 8.70 30.64 -11.16
N GLY A 110 8.28 29.54 -10.49
CA GLY A 110 8.83 29.13 -9.21
C GLY A 110 10.30 28.73 -9.32
N GLU A 111 11.06 28.98 -8.27
CA GLU A 111 12.46 28.57 -8.19
C GLU A 111 12.57 27.07 -7.99
N LYS A 112 13.55 26.46 -8.64
CA LYS A 112 13.90 25.06 -8.38
C LYS A 112 14.63 24.98 -7.05
N LYS A 113 14.13 24.15 -6.15
CA LYS A 113 14.84 23.77 -4.92
C LYS A 113 15.48 22.40 -5.13
N ASN A 114 16.75 22.29 -4.76
CA ASN A 114 17.41 21.00 -4.66
C ASN A 114 17.24 20.50 -3.22
N GLU A 115 16.57 19.37 -3.06
CA GLU A 115 16.54 18.67 -1.77
C GLU A 115 17.85 17.92 -1.57
N PRO A 116 18.46 17.98 -0.37
CA PRO A 116 19.66 17.19 -0.08
C PRO A 116 19.36 15.71 -0.28
N GLY A 117 20.18 15.05 -1.09
CA GLY A 117 20.09 13.61 -1.28
C GLY A 117 20.21 12.86 0.03
N GLY A 118 19.47 11.74 0.14
CA GLY A 118 19.58 10.89 1.31
C GLY A 118 20.84 10.06 1.29
N LYS A 119 21.45 9.81 2.46
CA LYS A 119 22.63 8.93 2.57
C LYS A 119 22.62 8.06 3.81
N PHE A 120 23.14 6.85 3.69
CA PHE A 120 23.40 5.97 4.82
C PHE A 120 24.55 6.50 5.69
N LEU A 121 24.35 6.48 7.00
CA LEU A 121 25.39 6.83 8.00
C LEU A 121 25.98 5.58 8.66
N GLY A 122 25.55 4.39 8.26
CA GLY A 122 26.01 3.12 8.81
C GLY A 122 25.52 1.93 8.00
N ALA A 123 25.89 0.74 8.43
CA ALA A 123 25.52 -0.49 7.77
C ALA A 123 24.01 -0.78 7.91
N VAL A 124 23.43 -1.38 6.87
CA VAL A 124 22.07 -1.93 6.89
C VAL A 124 22.07 -3.21 7.72
N THR A 125 21.19 -3.28 8.71
CA THR A 125 21.07 -4.44 9.60
C THR A 125 19.66 -5.01 9.56
N PRO A 126 19.49 -6.35 9.50
CA PRO A 126 18.19 -6.99 9.59
C PRO A 126 17.70 -7.02 11.04
N GLN A 127 16.38 -7.00 11.22
CA GLN A 127 15.74 -7.21 12.53
C GLN A 127 15.95 -8.64 13.03
N PHE A 128 15.84 -9.61 12.14
CA PHE A 128 16.08 -11.03 12.40
C PHE A 128 17.23 -11.52 11.52
N ASP A 129 18.19 -12.19 12.13
CA ASP A 129 19.21 -12.93 11.39
C ASP A 129 18.61 -14.18 10.73
N ARG A 130 19.43 -14.90 9.93
CA ARG A 130 18.99 -16.12 9.22
C ARG A 130 18.44 -17.17 10.19
N ALA A 131 19.12 -17.43 11.30
CA ALA A 131 18.71 -18.47 12.24
C ALA A 131 17.38 -18.14 12.92
N GLN A 132 17.22 -16.89 13.33
CA GLN A 132 15.96 -16.39 13.93
C GLN A 132 14.81 -16.47 12.95
N PHE A 133 14.98 -15.99 11.69
CA PHE A 133 13.93 -16.05 10.69
C PHE A 133 13.56 -17.48 10.33
N CYS A 134 14.53 -18.37 10.12
CA CYS A 134 14.28 -19.80 9.88
C CYS A 134 13.50 -20.45 11.03
N ALA A 135 13.81 -20.11 12.28
CA ALA A 135 13.07 -20.62 13.44
C ALA A 135 11.60 -20.13 13.45
N MET A 136 11.34 -18.88 13.05
CA MET A 136 9.97 -18.38 12.88
C MET A 136 9.22 -19.15 11.79
N VAL A 137 9.87 -19.42 10.64
CA VAL A 137 9.29 -20.22 9.56
C VAL A 137 8.93 -21.61 10.04
N GLU A 138 9.80 -22.31 10.76
CA GLU A 138 9.49 -23.64 11.30
C GLU A 138 8.34 -23.61 12.33
N SER A 139 8.25 -22.57 13.15
CA SER A 139 7.11 -22.37 14.04
C SER A 139 5.80 -22.16 13.29
N ALA A 140 5.81 -21.33 12.24
CA ALA A 140 4.65 -21.12 11.37
C ALA A 140 4.22 -22.42 10.67
N LYS A 141 5.16 -23.22 10.15
CA LYS A 141 4.88 -24.53 9.54
C LYS A 141 4.26 -25.52 10.54
N ARG A 142 4.61 -25.41 11.81
CA ARG A 142 3.96 -26.22 12.87
C ARG A 142 2.48 -25.85 13.00
N SER A 143 2.15 -24.55 13.07
CA SER A 143 0.76 -24.11 13.15
C SER A 143 -0.05 -24.48 11.88
N ILE A 144 0.59 -24.55 10.71
CA ILE A 144 -0.04 -25.04 9.47
C ILE A 144 -0.36 -26.54 9.62
N ARG A 145 0.58 -27.36 10.09
CA ARG A 145 0.37 -28.82 10.28
C ARG A 145 -0.67 -29.14 11.36
N GLU A 146 -0.77 -28.30 12.37
CA GLU A 146 -1.77 -28.40 13.45
C GLU A 146 -3.16 -27.94 12.99
N GLY A 147 -3.28 -27.34 11.80
CA GLY A 147 -4.55 -26.90 11.21
C GLY A 147 -5.03 -25.54 11.68
N ASP A 148 -4.18 -24.76 12.34
CA ASP A 148 -4.52 -23.39 12.78
C ASP A 148 -4.69 -22.42 11.61
N ILE A 149 -3.85 -22.57 10.60
CA ILE A 149 -3.79 -21.71 9.41
C ILE A 149 -3.40 -22.54 8.18
N PHE A 150 -3.67 -22.01 6.98
CA PHE A 150 -3.22 -22.60 5.70
C PHE A 150 -1.94 -21.94 5.21
N GLN A 151 -1.82 -20.62 5.43
CA GLN A 151 -0.73 -19.77 4.98
C GLN A 151 -0.54 -18.61 5.96
N ILE A 152 0.72 -18.14 6.07
CA ILE A 152 1.07 -16.95 6.84
C ILE A 152 2.20 -16.20 6.13
N VAL A 153 2.21 -14.87 6.21
CA VAL A 153 3.29 -14.04 5.68
C VAL A 153 4.16 -13.54 6.81
N LEU A 154 5.39 -14.01 6.89
CA LEU A 154 6.39 -13.53 7.84
C LEU A 154 7.28 -12.46 7.19
N SER A 155 7.67 -11.44 7.96
CA SER A 155 8.47 -10.33 7.45
C SER A 155 9.76 -10.12 8.21
N ASN A 156 10.72 -9.46 7.54
CA ASN A 156 11.95 -8.97 8.14
C ASN A 156 12.15 -7.50 7.79
N CYS A 157 12.60 -6.71 8.74
CA CYS A 157 12.87 -5.30 8.57
C CYS A 157 14.37 -5.06 8.48
N LEU A 158 14.80 -4.42 7.41
CA LEU A 158 16.17 -3.94 7.21
C LEU A 158 16.21 -2.46 7.56
N SER A 159 17.16 -2.03 8.38
CA SER A 159 17.25 -0.63 8.78
C SER A 159 18.70 -0.16 8.90
N ALA A 160 18.89 1.14 8.70
CA ALA A 160 20.19 1.80 8.88
C ALA A 160 20.02 3.23 9.39
N PRO A 161 20.99 3.80 10.09
CA PRO A 161 21.06 5.24 10.30
C PRO A 161 21.11 5.96 8.95
N PHE A 162 20.33 7.07 8.82
CA PHE A 162 20.14 7.73 7.54
C PHE A 162 19.84 9.22 7.74
N GLU A 163 20.43 10.07 6.89
CA GLU A 163 20.12 11.50 6.85
C GLU A 163 19.72 11.94 5.44
N GLY A 164 19.17 13.15 5.32
CA GLY A 164 18.68 13.69 4.05
C GLY A 164 17.28 13.21 3.70
N SER A 165 16.83 13.52 2.47
CA SER A 165 15.48 13.25 1.97
C SER A 165 15.39 11.95 1.18
N LEU A 166 14.23 11.30 1.20
CA LEU A 166 13.89 10.16 0.33
C LEU A 166 13.36 10.59 -1.06
N LEU A 167 13.29 11.89 -1.36
CA LEU A 167 12.77 12.37 -2.65
C LEU A 167 13.58 11.83 -3.83
N ASN A 168 14.92 11.86 -3.73
CA ASN A 168 15.78 11.29 -4.78
C ASN A 168 15.67 9.77 -4.86
N THR A 169 15.47 9.09 -3.73
CA THR A 169 15.15 7.65 -3.71
C THR A 169 13.85 7.36 -4.50
N TYR A 170 12.81 8.18 -4.32
CA TYR A 170 11.57 8.08 -5.10
C TYR A 170 11.84 8.29 -6.60
N ARG A 171 12.64 9.30 -6.96
CA ARG A 171 13.00 9.59 -8.36
C ARG A 171 13.72 8.42 -9.03
N VAL A 172 14.58 7.71 -8.29
CA VAL A 172 15.24 6.48 -8.74
C VAL A 172 14.23 5.33 -8.85
N LEU A 173 13.40 5.11 -7.82
CA LEU A 173 12.39 4.04 -7.82
C LEU A 173 11.47 4.08 -9.05
N ARG A 174 10.98 5.29 -9.43
CA ARG A 174 10.10 5.44 -10.60
C ARG A 174 10.75 5.05 -11.93
N THR A 175 12.08 5.06 -12.04
CA THR A 175 12.78 4.65 -13.25
C THR A 175 13.16 3.17 -13.22
N MET A 176 13.45 2.63 -12.03
CA MET A 176 13.86 1.24 -11.88
C MET A 176 12.69 0.26 -11.88
N ASN A 177 11.64 0.61 -11.14
CA ASN A 177 10.50 -0.28 -10.87
C ASN A 177 9.17 0.47 -10.98
N PRO A 178 8.77 0.92 -12.18
CA PRO A 178 7.48 1.56 -12.37
C PRO A 178 6.36 0.60 -11.93
N SER A 179 5.45 1.11 -11.12
CA SER A 179 4.35 0.36 -10.52
C SER A 179 3.05 1.16 -10.62
N PRO A 180 1.88 0.54 -10.52
CA PRO A 180 0.60 1.25 -10.57
C PRO A 180 0.47 2.36 -9.53
N TYR A 181 1.07 2.15 -8.35
CA TYR A 181 1.09 3.14 -7.28
C TYR A 181 2.51 3.61 -7.03
N MET A 182 2.81 4.82 -7.46
CA MET A 182 4.07 5.50 -7.24
C MET A 182 3.81 6.71 -6.35
N PHE A 183 4.45 6.77 -5.19
CA PHE A 183 4.19 7.82 -4.22
C PHE A 183 5.44 8.24 -3.44
N TYR A 184 5.44 9.50 -3.10
CA TYR A 184 6.33 10.10 -2.13
C TYR A 184 5.52 11.06 -1.26
N PHE A 185 5.66 10.96 0.03
CA PHE A 185 5.13 11.96 0.95
C PHE A 185 6.07 12.18 2.13
N SER A 186 6.02 13.39 2.66
CA SER A 186 6.79 13.81 3.82
C SER A 186 5.82 14.45 4.81
N GLY A 187 5.57 13.76 5.92
CA GLY A 187 4.79 14.24 7.06
C GLY A 187 5.66 15.03 8.04
N THR A 188 5.19 15.16 9.27
CA THR A 188 5.91 15.90 10.32
C THR A 188 7.20 15.19 10.73
N ASP A 189 7.16 13.86 10.90
CA ASP A 189 8.28 13.05 11.40
C ASP A 189 8.54 11.78 10.60
N VAL A 190 7.75 11.56 9.54
CA VAL A 190 7.82 10.39 8.65
C VAL A 190 7.96 10.84 7.21
N GLU A 191 8.84 10.18 6.47
CA GLU A 191 9.01 10.35 5.05
C GLU A 191 8.92 8.97 4.37
N VAL A 192 8.16 8.85 3.28
CA VAL A 192 7.91 7.57 2.61
C VAL A 192 8.09 7.73 1.11
N ALA A 193 8.84 6.80 0.51
CA ALA A 193 8.99 6.65 -0.93
C ALA A 193 8.62 5.22 -1.34
N GLY A 194 7.74 5.06 -2.32
CA GLY A 194 7.24 3.73 -2.67
C GLY A 194 6.83 3.53 -4.12
N ALA A 195 6.84 2.26 -4.49
CA ALA A 195 6.44 1.73 -5.80
C ALA A 195 5.61 0.45 -5.61
N SER A 196 4.39 0.59 -5.08
CA SER A 196 3.54 -0.56 -4.78
C SER A 196 2.87 -1.12 -6.03
N PRO A 197 2.96 -2.42 -6.27
CA PRO A 197 2.29 -3.03 -7.41
C PRO A 197 0.84 -3.43 -7.14
N GLU A 198 0.37 -3.35 -5.88
CA GLU A 198 -0.86 -4.02 -5.47
C GLU A 198 -1.85 -3.06 -4.82
N THR A 199 -3.07 -3.01 -5.37
CA THR A 199 -4.21 -2.30 -4.76
C THR A 199 -4.65 -3.02 -3.50
N LEU A 200 -4.87 -2.29 -2.41
CA LEU A 200 -5.56 -2.82 -1.24
C LEU A 200 -7.07 -2.85 -1.49
N VAL A 201 -7.65 -1.67 -1.60
CA VAL A 201 -9.07 -1.48 -1.93
C VAL A 201 -9.28 -0.14 -2.61
N LYS A 202 -10.12 -0.13 -3.63
CA LYS A 202 -10.60 1.06 -4.33
C LYS A 202 -12.10 1.21 -4.15
N LEU A 203 -12.55 2.41 -3.83
CA LEU A 203 -13.97 2.79 -3.80
C LEU A 203 -14.18 3.93 -4.79
N GLU A 204 -14.94 3.70 -5.83
CA GLU A 204 -15.24 4.69 -6.83
C GLU A 204 -16.72 4.67 -7.20
N ASN A 205 -17.40 5.80 -7.00
CA ASN A 205 -18.83 5.95 -7.30
C ASN A 205 -19.73 4.88 -6.61
N GLY A 206 -19.39 4.51 -5.37
CA GLY A 206 -20.13 3.51 -4.60
C GLY A 206 -19.80 2.06 -4.96
N VAL A 207 -18.82 1.83 -5.84
CA VAL A 207 -18.35 0.49 -6.22
C VAL A 207 -16.98 0.23 -5.61
N LEU A 208 -16.89 -0.87 -4.87
CA LEU A 208 -15.67 -1.39 -4.27
C LEU A 208 -14.98 -2.33 -5.24
N HIS A 209 -13.64 -2.25 -5.29
CA HIS A 209 -12.82 -3.20 -6.04
C HIS A 209 -11.60 -3.62 -5.23
N THR A 210 -11.23 -4.90 -5.36
CA THR A 210 -9.91 -5.40 -4.99
C THR A 210 -9.37 -6.26 -6.14
N PHE A 211 -8.04 -6.33 -6.26
CA PHE A 211 -7.37 -6.94 -7.41
C PHE A 211 -6.35 -7.98 -6.92
N PRO A 212 -6.79 -9.16 -6.48
CA PRO A 212 -5.88 -10.22 -6.07
C PRO A 212 -4.88 -10.56 -7.17
N LEU A 213 -3.60 -10.56 -6.82
CA LEU A 213 -2.48 -10.96 -7.67
C LEU A 213 -1.73 -12.10 -7.01
N ALA A 214 -1.49 -13.20 -7.73
CA ALA A 214 -0.67 -14.31 -7.27
C ALA A 214 0.04 -14.97 -8.44
N GLY A 215 0.96 -15.87 -8.13
CA GLY A 215 1.76 -16.53 -9.13
C GLY A 215 2.70 -15.58 -9.86
N THR A 216 3.90 -16.02 -10.14
CA THR A 216 4.89 -15.20 -10.84
C THR A 216 5.66 -16.03 -11.84
N ARG A 217 5.78 -15.54 -13.06
CA ARG A 217 6.72 -16.05 -14.07
C ARG A 217 7.47 -14.89 -14.70
N PRO A 218 8.75 -15.08 -15.05
CA PRO A 218 9.50 -14.07 -15.77
C PRO A 218 8.90 -13.86 -17.17
N ARG A 219 9.13 -12.70 -17.77
CA ARG A 219 8.82 -12.44 -19.17
C ARG A 219 9.77 -13.25 -20.07
N GLY A 220 9.23 -13.79 -21.13
CA GLY A 220 10.02 -14.42 -22.20
C GLY A 220 10.83 -13.38 -23.00
N LYS A 221 11.96 -13.79 -23.53
CA LYS A 221 12.77 -12.93 -24.43
C LYS A 221 12.19 -12.84 -25.84
N THR A 222 11.36 -13.82 -26.21
CA THR A 222 10.63 -13.87 -27.48
C THR A 222 9.14 -14.05 -27.20
N ALA A 223 8.30 -13.76 -28.20
CA ALA A 223 6.85 -13.97 -28.08
C ALA A 223 6.48 -15.43 -27.80
N ALA A 224 7.24 -16.39 -28.35
CA ALA A 224 7.02 -17.81 -28.13
C ALA A 224 7.38 -18.23 -26.70
N GLU A 225 8.49 -17.75 -26.17
CA GLU A 225 8.88 -17.97 -24.77
C GLU A 225 7.88 -17.32 -23.80
N ASP A 226 7.43 -16.08 -24.09
CA ASP A 226 6.46 -15.39 -23.27
C ASP A 226 5.12 -16.14 -23.20
N HIS A 227 4.67 -16.69 -24.35
CA HIS A 227 3.47 -17.54 -24.40
C HIS A 227 3.66 -18.88 -23.65
N ALA A 228 4.84 -19.47 -23.71
CA ALA A 228 5.15 -20.68 -22.93
C ALA A 228 5.12 -20.40 -21.42
N MET A 229 5.67 -19.27 -20.95
CA MET A 229 5.59 -18.86 -19.54
C MET A 229 4.15 -18.61 -19.09
N GLU A 230 3.34 -17.96 -19.94
CA GLU A 230 1.91 -17.77 -19.67
C GLU A 230 1.18 -19.12 -19.54
N THR A 231 1.41 -20.03 -20.47
CA THR A 231 0.77 -21.35 -20.46
C THR A 231 1.17 -22.12 -19.20
N ALA A 232 2.45 -22.09 -18.82
CA ALA A 232 2.93 -22.71 -17.60
C ALA A 232 2.27 -22.11 -16.35
N LEU A 233 2.14 -20.78 -16.29
CA LEU A 233 1.48 -20.09 -15.16
C LEU A 233 0.00 -20.47 -15.04
N ARG A 234 -0.72 -20.49 -16.16
CA ARG A 234 -2.16 -20.83 -16.20
C ARG A 234 -2.45 -22.29 -15.88
N SER A 235 -1.50 -23.19 -16.06
CA SER A 235 -1.66 -24.64 -15.84
C SER A 235 -1.03 -25.13 -14.53
N ASP A 236 -0.41 -24.27 -13.75
CA ASP A 236 0.21 -24.64 -12.48
C ASP A 236 -0.86 -24.80 -11.38
N PRO A 237 -1.13 -26.02 -10.89
CA PRO A 237 -2.20 -26.26 -9.92
C PRO A 237 -1.95 -25.55 -8.57
N LYS A 238 -0.68 -25.39 -8.18
CA LYS A 238 -0.30 -24.72 -6.93
C LYS A 238 -0.62 -23.22 -7.02
N GLU A 239 -0.17 -22.57 -8.09
CA GLU A 239 -0.41 -21.14 -8.32
C GLU A 239 -1.92 -20.83 -8.43
N LEU A 240 -2.68 -21.70 -9.11
CA LEU A 240 -4.14 -21.57 -9.20
C LEU A 240 -4.83 -21.74 -7.85
N ALA A 241 -4.39 -22.69 -7.03
CA ALA A 241 -4.97 -22.91 -5.69
C ALA A 241 -4.71 -21.71 -4.77
N GLU A 242 -3.48 -21.20 -4.77
CA GLU A 242 -3.12 -20.00 -4.02
C GLU A 242 -3.93 -18.77 -4.48
N HIS A 243 -4.02 -18.57 -5.79
CA HIS A 243 -4.78 -17.48 -6.37
C HIS A 243 -6.27 -17.54 -6.01
N ASN A 244 -6.90 -18.73 -6.11
CA ASN A 244 -8.29 -18.92 -5.71
C ASN A 244 -8.53 -18.60 -4.24
N MET A 245 -7.60 -18.96 -3.36
CA MET A 245 -7.67 -18.61 -1.94
C MET A 245 -7.67 -17.08 -1.73
N LEU A 246 -6.82 -16.34 -2.46
CA LEU A 246 -6.78 -14.88 -2.38
C LEU A 246 -8.05 -14.23 -2.96
N VAL A 247 -8.61 -14.79 -4.03
CA VAL A 247 -9.90 -14.33 -4.60
C VAL A 247 -11.02 -14.52 -3.58
N ASP A 248 -11.09 -15.69 -2.93
CA ASP A 248 -12.10 -15.96 -1.91
C ASP A 248 -11.94 -15.06 -0.68
N LEU A 249 -10.70 -14.77 -0.29
CA LEU A 249 -10.42 -13.82 0.78
C LEU A 249 -10.91 -12.42 0.42
N GLY A 250 -10.64 -11.95 -0.81
CA GLY A 250 -11.14 -10.66 -1.31
C GLY A 250 -12.67 -10.60 -1.37
N ARG A 251 -13.32 -11.69 -1.80
CA ARG A 251 -14.79 -11.81 -1.77
C ARG A 251 -15.34 -11.73 -0.35
N ASN A 252 -14.71 -12.41 0.59
CA ASN A 252 -15.09 -12.37 2.00
C ASN A 252 -14.92 -10.96 2.60
N ASP A 253 -13.81 -10.30 2.33
CA ASP A 253 -13.53 -8.96 2.84
C ASP A 253 -14.52 -7.94 2.30
N LEU A 254 -14.75 -7.89 0.98
CA LEU A 254 -15.76 -7.01 0.39
C LEU A 254 -17.19 -7.39 0.81
N GLY A 255 -17.47 -8.67 1.08
CA GLY A 255 -18.78 -9.14 1.54
C GLY A 255 -19.24 -8.54 2.85
N LYS A 256 -18.29 -8.16 3.73
CA LYS A 256 -18.61 -7.53 5.03
C LYS A 256 -19.32 -6.18 4.89
N ILE A 257 -19.05 -5.46 3.80
CA ILE A 257 -19.46 -4.05 3.59
C ILE A 257 -20.28 -3.84 2.32
N SER A 258 -20.41 -4.83 1.47
CA SER A 258 -21.19 -4.75 0.23
C SER A 258 -22.66 -5.04 0.44
N LYS A 259 -23.50 -4.50 -0.44
CA LYS A 259 -24.92 -4.87 -0.55
C LYS A 259 -25.02 -6.37 -0.86
N PHE A 260 -25.98 -7.02 -0.25
CA PHE A 260 -26.18 -8.46 -0.42
C PHE A 260 -26.38 -8.83 -1.90
N GLY A 261 -25.67 -9.86 -2.36
CA GLY A 261 -25.74 -10.35 -3.75
C GLY A 261 -24.97 -9.54 -4.77
N THR A 262 -24.24 -8.48 -4.38
CA THR A 262 -23.50 -7.64 -5.33
C THR A 262 -22.01 -7.99 -5.46
N VAL A 263 -21.47 -8.84 -4.56
CA VAL A 263 -20.09 -9.29 -4.65
C VAL A 263 -19.93 -10.25 -5.81
N GLN A 264 -19.08 -9.89 -6.77
CA GLN A 264 -18.85 -10.61 -8.01
C GLN A 264 -17.36 -10.67 -8.35
N VAL A 265 -16.96 -11.75 -9.00
CA VAL A 265 -15.64 -11.84 -9.64
C VAL A 265 -15.83 -11.46 -11.11
N GLU A 266 -15.49 -10.21 -11.46
CA GLU A 266 -15.65 -9.69 -12.83
C GLU A 266 -14.64 -10.30 -13.79
N LYS A 267 -13.43 -10.55 -13.29
CA LYS A 267 -12.33 -11.11 -14.07
C LYS A 267 -11.63 -12.16 -13.20
N LEU A 268 -11.49 -13.37 -13.72
CA LEU A 268 -10.84 -14.47 -13.02
C LEU A 268 -9.66 -15.00 -13.83
N HIS A 269 -8.52 -15.24 -13.17
CA HIS A 269 -7.31 -15.86 -13.76
C HIS A 269 -6.80 -15.15 -15.03
N SER A 270 -6.88 -13.82 -15.09
CA SER A 270 -6.22 -13.07 -16.16
C SER A 270 -4.71 -13.07 -15.98
N VAL A 271 -3.98 -13.03 -17.08
CA VAL A 271 -2.53 -12.85 -17.01
C VAL A 271 -2.21 -11.37 -17.16
N GLU A 272 -1.72 -10.78 -16.08
CA GLU A 272 -1.28 -9.39 -16.05
C GLU A 272 0.23 -9.35 -16.36
N ARG A 273 0.59 -8.64 -17.43
CA ARG A 273 1.98 -8.55 -17.90
C ARG A 273 2.60 -7.23 -17.47
N PHE A 274 3.69 -7.33 -16.71
CA PHE A 274 4.54 -6.22 -16.33
C PHE A 274 5.84 -6.24 -17.16
N SER A 275 6.73 -5.30 -16.91
CA SER A 275 7.98 -5.17 -17.69
C SER A 275 8.88 -6.41 -17.61
N HIS A 276 8.97 -7.06 -16.45
CA HIS A 276 9.90 -8.16 -16.19
C HIS A 276 9.22 -9.46 -15.75
N VAL A 277 7.99 -9.40 -15.33
CA VAL A 277 7.22 -10.55 -14.81
C VAL A 277 5.79 -10.53 -15.33
N MET A 278 5.12 -11.68 -15.22
CA MET A 278 3.68 -11.81 -15.38
C MET A 278 3.07 -12.48 -14.14
N HIS A 279 1.85 -12.11 -13.81
CA HIS A 279 1.10 -12.64 -12.68
C HIS A 279 -0.28 -13.12 -13.10
N LEU A 280 -0.88 -14.03 -12.33
CA LEU A 280 -2.32 -14.27 -12.35
C LEU A 280 -3.02 -13.12 -11.60
N GLY A 281 -4.00 -12.51 -12.25
CA GLY A 281 -4.81 -11.45 -11.70
C GLY A 281 -6.29 -11.78 -11.74
N SER A 282 -7.03 -11.27 -10.75
CA SER A 282 -8.50 -11.30 -10.73
C SER A 282 -9.03 -9.96 -10.27
N THR A 283 -10.29 -9.68 -10.58
CA THR A 283 -10.98 -8.48 -10.12
C THR A 283 -12.23 -8.91 -9.35
N VAL A 284 -12.28 -8.52 -8.10
CA VAL A 284 -13.47 -8.70 -7.24
C VAL A 284 -14.11 -7.33 -7.03
N ARG A 285 -15.41 -7.23 -7.28
CA ARG A 285 -16.18 -6.01 -7.04
C ARG A 285 -17.32 -6.25 -6.07
N GLY A 286 -17.83 -5.15 -5.47
CA GLY A 286 -19.06 -5.11 -4.70
C GLY A 286 -19.64 -3.70 -4.67
N GLU A 287 -20.93 -3.56 -4.51
CA GLU A 287 -21.55 -2.25 -4.26
C GLU A 287 -21.57 -2.00 -2.76
N ILE A 288 -20.99 -0.87 -2.33
CA ILE A 288 -20.95 -0.51 -0.91
C ILE A 288 -22.38 -0.29 -0.36
N ARG A 289 -22.64 -0.74 0.86
CA ARG A 289 -23.92 -0.46 1.55
C ARG A 289 -24.04 1.03 1.86
N GLU A 290 -25.26 1.52 1.98
CA GLU A 290 -25.57 2.93 2.26
C GLU A 290 -25.14 3.39 3.66
N ASP A 291 -25.02 2.45 4.60
CA ASP A 291 -24.55 2.67 5.97
C ASP A 291 -23.02 2.55 6.11
N LYS A 292 -22.28 2.40 5.02
CA LYS A 292 -20.84 2.17 4.97
C LYS A 292 -20.12 3.23 4.14
N ASP A 293 -18.85 3.47 4.47
CA ASP A 293 -18.00 4.46 3.83
C ASP A 293 -16.58 3.93 3.51
N ALA A 294 -15.71 4.81 3.07
CA ALA A 294 -14.33 4.48 2.75
C ALA A 294 -13.53 3.96 3.95
N LEU A 295 -13.82 4.43 5.16
CA LEU A 295 -13.14 3.98 6.39
C LEU A 295 -13.57 2.56 6.75
N ASP A 296 -14.86 2.25 6.63
CA ASP A 296 -15.36 0.87 6.78
C ASP A 296 -14.71 -0.07 5.75
N ALA A 297 -14.43 0.42 4.53
CA ALA A 297 -13.77 -0.38 3.50
C ALA A 297 -12.31 -0.70 3.88
N ILE A 298 -11.58 0.26 4.42
CA ILE A 298 -10.23 0.04 4.95
C ILE A 298 -10.27 -0.99 6.09
N GLU A 299 -11.16 -0.82 7.05
CA GLU A 299 -11.31 -1.72 8.20
C GLU A 299 -11.69 -3.15 7.81
N ALA A 300 -12.50 -3.32 6.78
CA ALA A 300 -12.92 -4.64 6.31
C ALA A 300 -11.81 -5.42 5.60
N VAL A 301 -10.94 -4.70 4.85
CA VAL A 301 -9.94 -5.32 3.97
C VAL A 301 -8.56 -5.39 4.62
N LEU A 302 -8.17 -4.41 5.43
CA LEU A 302 -6.86 -4.35 6.07
C LEU A 302 -6.70 -5.42 7.17
N PRO A 303 -5.54 -6.11 7.21
CA PRO A 303 -4.49 -6.13 6.21
C PRO A 303 -4.86 -7.04 5.04
N ALA A 304 -4.19 -6.82 3.89
CA ALA A 304 -4.34 -7.68 2.74
C ALA A 304 -3.98 -9.14 3.06
N GLY A 305 -4.63 -10.09 2.36
CA GLY A 305 -4.32 -11.52 2.49
C GLY A 305 -2.87 -11.84 2.14
N THR A 306 -2.34 -11.18 1.14
CA THR A 306 -0.93 -11.28 0.68
C THR A 306 0.09 -10.78 1.70
N LEU A 307 -0.34 -10.11 2.77
CA LEU A 307 0.49 -9.61 3.87
C LEU A 307 0.12 -10.19 5.25
N SER A 308 -0.89 -11.05 5.31
CA SER A 308 -1.35 -11.68 6.56
C SER A 308 -1.36 -13.20 6.46
N GLY A 309 -2.39 -13.79 5.93
CA GLY A 309 -2.56 -15.22 5.74
C GLY A 309 -4.02 -15.65 5.85
N ALA A 310 -4.23 -16.94 5.89
CA ALA A 310 -5.56 -17.53 5.91
C ALA A 310 -5.65 -18.66 6.96
N PRO A 311 -6.66 -18.65 7.84
CA PRO A 311 -7.64 -17.58 8.14
C PRO A 311 -6.97 -16.30 8.68
N LYS A 312 -7.43 -15.14 8.22
CA LYS A 312 -6.78 -13.82 8.44
C LYS A 312 -6.50 -13.52 9.91
N ILE A 313 -7.50 -13.61 10.77
CA ILE A 313 -7.38 -13.22 12.19
C ILE A 313 -6.35 -14.08 12.91
N ARG A 314 -6.40 -15.41 12.71
CA ARG A 314 -5.45 -16.33 13.33
C ARG A 314 -4.03 -16.10 12.82
N ALA A 315 -3.86 -15.89 11.53
CA ALA A 315 -2.56 -15.55 10.94
C ALA A 315 -1.99 -14.26 11.54
N CYS A 316 -2.80 -13.20 11.70
CA CYS A 316 -2.35 -11.94 12.31
C CYS A 316 -1.94 -12.11 13.77
N GLN A 317 -2.65 -12.94 14.56
CA GLN A 317 -2.24 -13.27 15.94
C GLN A 317 -0.87 -13.95 15.97
N LEU A 318 -0.65 -14.92 15.08
CA LEU A 318 0.62 -15.64 14.98
C LEU A 318 1.76 -14.73 14.51
N ILE A 319 1.49 -13.82 13.55
CA ILE A 319 2.46 -12.81 13.12
C ILE A 319 2.90 -11.94 14.29
N GLY A 320 1.95 -11.42 15.07
CA GLY A 320 2.27 -10.63 16.26
C GLY A 320 3.14 -11.40 17.27
N ALA A 321 2.81 -12.67 17.51
CA ALA A 321 3.57 -13.51 18.43
C ALA A 321 4.98 -13.86 17.91
N LEU A 322 5.14 -14.10 16.61
CA LEU A 322 6.41 -14.51 16.01
C LEU A 322 7.35 -13.33 15.75
N GLU A 323 6.84 -12.24 15.21
CA GLU A 323 7.65 -11.04 14.92
C GLU A 323 7.88 -10.16 16.16
N ASN A 324 7.02 -10.25 17.15
CA ASN A 324 7.05 -9.49 18.41
C ASN A 324 7.37 -7.99 18.21
N SER A 325 6.89 -7.43 17.14
CA SER A 325 7.06 -6.02 16.80
C SER A 325 5.92 -5.50 15.95
N LYS A 326 5.58 -4.23 16.09
CA LYS A 326 4.68 -3.56 15.15
C LYS A 326 5.30 -3.56 13.75
N ARG A 327 4.43 -3.68 12.74
CA ARG A 327 4.83 -3.56 11.32
C ARG A 327 4.80 -2.12 10.82
N GLY A 328 4.01 -1.26 11.46
CA GLY A 328 3.84 0.13 11.08
C GLY A 328 3.29 0.27 9.66
N ILE A 329 3.98 1.02 8.81
CA ILE A 329 3.52 1.34 7.45
C ILE A 329 3.54 0.11 6.53
N TYR A 330 4.46 -0.83 6.77
CA TYR A 330 4.56 -2.04 5.96
C TYR A 330 3.33 -2.93 6.11
N GLY A 331 2.70 -3.25 4.98
CA GLY A 331 1.47 -4.05 4.94
C GLY A 331 0.21 -3.27 5.32
N GLY A 332 0.35 -1.98 5.59
CA GLY A 332 -0.77 -1.05 5.78
C GLY A 332 -1.39 -0.58 4.47
N ALA A 333 -2.33 0.35 4.56
CA ALA A 333 -2.96 1.01 3.42
C ALA A 333 -2.30 2.37 3.16
N ILE A 334 -1.87 2.64 1.94
CA ILE A 334 -1.32 3.94 1.54
C ILE A 334 -2.15 4.47 0.37
N GLY A 335 -2.61 5.71 0.46
CA GLY A 335 -3.41 6.29 -0.60
C GLY A 335 -4.17 7.53 -0.16
N TYR A 336 -5.38 7.68 -0.68
CA TYR A 336 -6.22 8.83 -0.40
C TYR A 336 -7.69 8.46 -0.16
N ILE A 337 -8.37 9.33 0.59
CA ILE A 337 -9.83 9.41 0.70
C ILE A 337 -10.23 10.80 0.21
N ASP A 338 -10.95 10.86 -0.91
CA ASP A 338 -11.38 12.11 -1.55
C ASP A 338 -12.61 12.71 -0.84
N PHE A 339 -12.75 14.04 -0.89
CA PHE A 339 -13.90 14.75 -0.34
C PHE A 339 -15.25 14.36 -0.99
N THR A 340 -15.23 13.69 -2.14
CA THR A 340 -16.44 13.14 -2.79
C THR A 340 -16.83 11.76 -2.23
N GLY A 341 -16.02 11.19 -1.34
CA GLY A 341 -16.19 9.85 -0.77
C GLY A 341 -15.55 8.73 -1.60
N ASN A 342 -14.87 9.05 -2.69
CA ASN A 342 -14.03 8.09 -3.40
C ASN A 342 -12.75 7.80 -2.60
N MET A 343 -12.15 6.64 -2.84
CA MET A 343 -10.92 6.23 -2.18
C MET A 343 -10.10 5.34 -3.12
N ASP A 344 -8.79 5.51 -3.09
CA ASP A 344 -7.87 4.59 -3.77
C ASP A 344 -6.66 4.35 -2.89
N THR A 345 -6.42 3.08 -2.53
CA THR A 345 -5.35 2.68 -1.62
C THR A 345 -4.59 1.48 -2.15
N CYS A 346 -3.28 1.52 -2.00
CA CYS A 346 -2.40 0.39 -2.25
C CYS A 346 -1.91 -0.23 -0.93
N ILE A 347 -1.37 -1.43 -1.04
CA ILE A 347 -0.68 -2.09 0.07
C ILE A 347 0.69 -1.44 0.27
N GLY A 348 1.07 -1.17 1.51
CA GLY A 348 2.36 -0.62 1.89
C GLY A 348 3.51 -1.62 1.72
N ILE A 349 3.87 -1.94 0.48
CA ILE A 349 4.98 -2.82 0.09
C ILE A 349 5.88 -2.13 -0.94
N ARG A 350 7.11 -2.62 -1.09
CA ARG A 350 8.11 -2.01 -1.98
C ARG A 350 8.33 -0.54 -1.65
N ILE A 351 8.43 -0.27 -0.35
CA ILE A 351 8.58 1.07 0.22
C ILE A 351 9.91 1.19 0.95
N ALA A 352 10.47 2.39 0.94
CA ALA A 352 11.45 2.87 1.89
C ALA A 352 10.81 3.97 2.73
N TYR A 353 10.96 3.91 4.03
CA TYR A 353 10.40 4.91 4.93
C TYR A 353 11.40 5.33 5.98
N LYS A 354 11.35 6.59 6.35
CA LYS A 354 12.32 7.22 7.26
C LYS A 354 11.62 7.82 8.46
N LYS A 355 12.15 7.53 9.64
CA LYS A 355 11.77 8.12 10.92
C LYS A 355 12.93 8.06 11.92
N ASN A 356 12.98 8.98 12.85
CA ASN A 356 13.96 9.00 13.95
C ASN A 356 15.43 8.87 13.48
N GLY A 357 15.79 9.49 12.33
CA GLY A 357 17.15 9.43 11.78
C GLY A 357 17.55 8.05 11.24
N ARG A 358 16.58 7.19 10.95
CA ARG A 358 16.77 5.87 10.36
C ARG A 358 15.89 5.68 9.14
N VAL A 359 16.38 4.89 8.20
CA VAL A 359 15.60 4.38 7.07
C VAL A 359 15.29 2.91 7.27
N PHE A 360 14.12 2.50 6.82
CA PHE A 360 13.59 1.17 6.94
C PHE A 360 13.12 0.65 5.58
N VAL A 361 13.41 -0.61 5.32
CA VAL A 361 12.87 -1.40 4.21
C VAL A 361 12.41 -2.72 4.78
N ARG A 362 11.11 -2.99 4.77
CA ARG A 362 10.55 -4.26 5.24
C ARG A 362 10.00 -5.06 4.07
N SER A 363 10.17 -6.36 4.13
CA SER A 363 9.68 -7.31 3.13
C SER A 363 9.32 -8.62 3.79
N GLY A 364 8.54 -9.46 3.11
CA GLY A 364 8.08 -10.72 3.67
C GLY A 364 7.97 -11.84 2.64
N ALA A 365 7.85 -13.05 3.15
CA ALA A 365 7.64 -14.27 2.39
C ALA A 365 6.39 -15.00 2.87
N GLY A 366 5.66 -15.60 1.94
CA GLY A 366 4.47 -16.40 2.21
C GLY A 366 4.84 -17.83 2.58
N ILE A 367 4.56 -18.22 3.81
CA ILE A 367 4.92 -19.52 4.36
C ILE A 367 3.75 -20.49 4.22
N VAL A 368 4.00 -21.64 3.58
CA VAL A 368 3.11 -22.77 3.42
C VAL A 368 3.77 -24.03 3.97
N ALA A 369 3.04 -25.15 4.00
CA ALA A 369 3.54 -26.42 4.57
C ALA A 369 4.88 -26.88 3.96
N ASP A 370 5.06 -26.68 2.66
CA ASP A 370 6.25 -27.12 1.90
C ASP A 370 7.37 -26.07 1.85
N SER A 371 7.20 -24.89 2.47
CA SER A 371 8.22 -23.84 2.52
C SER A 371 9.53 -24.34 3.11
N VAL A 372 10.65 -23.93 2.49
CA VAL A 372 12.00 -24.20 2.95
C VAL A 372 12.53 -22.94 3.65
N PRO A 373 12.83 -22.98 4.96
CA PRO A 373 13.13 -21.78 5.74
C PRO A 373 14.23 -20.89 5.15
N GLU A 374 15.30 -21.49 4.65
CA GLU A 374 16.42 -20.76 4.06
C GLU A 374 16.04 -20.05 2.76
N GLN A 375 15.17 -20.68 1.95
CA GLN A 375 14.67 -20.10 0.71
C GLN A 375 13.74 -18.91 0.99
N GLU A 376 12.87 -19.04 2.01
CA GLU A 376 11.98 -17.96 2.41
C GLU A 376 12.75 -16.75 2.97
N PHE A 377 13.82 -17.00 3.71
CA PHE A 377 14.73 -15.93 4.15
C PHE A 377 15.36 -15.19 2.96
N GLU A 378 15.88 -15.93 1.97
CA GLU A 378 16.47 -15.34 0.77
C GLU A 378 15.42 -14.61 -0.08
N GLU A 379 14.20 -15.14 -0.18
CA GLU A 379 13.09 -14.48 -0.87
C GLU A 379 12.76 -13.13 -0.21
N CYS A 380 12.69 -13.12 1.13
CA CYS A 380 12.46 -11.90 1.89
C CYS A 380 13.54 -10.86 1.57
N LEU A 381 14.84 -11.22 1.62
CA LEU A 381 15.93 -10.32 1.27
C LEU A 381 15.88 -9.87 -0.21
N ASN A 382 15.55 -10.77 -1.13
CA ASN A 382 15.44 -10.45 -2.56
C ASN A 382 14.35 -9.42 -2.83
N LYS A 383 13.21 -9.50 -2.13
CA LYS A 383 12.13 -8.52 -2.25
C LYS A 383 12.52 -7.12 -1.73
N ALA A 384 13.45 -7.03 -0.78
CA ALA A 384 13.97 -5.76 -0.29
C ALA A 384 15.01 -5.09 -1.21
N LYS A 385 15.68 -5.89 -2.07
CA LYS A 385 16.82 -5.43 -2.88
C LYS A 385 16.52 -4.21 -3.75
N SER A 386 15.34 -4.12 -4.36
CA SER A 386 14.99 -3.01 -5.24
C SER A 386 14.92 -1.67 -4.49
N SER A 387 14.32 -1.66 -3.30
CA SER A 387 14.24 -0.46 -2.47
C SER A 387 15.60 -0.08 -1.89
N LEU A 388 16.40 -1.06 -1.45
CA LEU A 388 17.77 -0.81 -1.00
C LEU A 388 18.66 -0.27 -2.12
N LYS A 389 18.57 -0.85 -3.33
CA LYS A 389 19.31 -0.38 -4.48
C LYS A 389 18.95 1.05 -4.89
N ALA A 390 17.68 1.41 -4.79
CA ALA A 390 17.23 2.77 -5.04
C ALA A 390 17.80 3.76 -4.01
N LEU A 391 17.88 3.36 -2.72
CA LEU A 391 18.52 4.15 -1.68
C LEU A 391 20.02 4.36 -1.95
N GLU A 392 20.72 3.31 -2.37
CA GLU A 392 22.15 3.39 -2.73
C GLU A 392 22.38 4.32 -3.92
N LEU A 393 21.66 4.11 -5.02
CA LEU A 393 21.81 4.90 -6.23
C LEU A 393 21.43 6.38 -6.03
N ALA A 394 20.46 6.65 -5.14
CA ALA A 394 20.06 8.02 -4.83
C ALA A 394 21.15 8.83 -4.11
N GLN A 395 22.13 8.17 -3.46
CA GLN A 395 23.27 8.84 -2.84
C GLN A 395 24.30 9.34 -3.86
N GLU A 396 24.41 8.64 -5.00
CA GLU A 396 25.37 8.92 -6.06
C GLU A 396 24.82 9.90 -7.12
N ALA A 397 23.50 10.13 -7.08
CA ALA A 397 22.82 10.90 -8.11
C ALA A 397 22.75 12.39 -7.73
N ASP A 398 23.43 13.23 -8.52
CA ASP A 398 23.14 14.67 -8.62
C ASP A 398 21.82 14.88 -9.40
N LEU A 399 20.66 14.71 -8.72
CA LEU A 399 19.33 14.77 -9.32
C LEU A 399 18.64 16.10 -9.07
#